data_3d64784e52453412a2331633377b68bb
#
_entry.id   3d64784e52453412a2331633377b68bb
#
_cell.length_a   1.000
_cell.length_b   1.000
_cell.length_c   1.000
_cell.angle_alpha   90.00
_cell.angle_beta   90.00
_cell.angle_gamma   90.00
#
_symmetry.space_group_name_H-M   'P 1'
#
loop_
_entity.id
_entity.type
_entity.pdbx_description
1 polymer ?
#
loop_
_entity_poly.entity_id
_entity_poly.type
_entity_poly.pdbx_seq_one_letter_code
_entity_poly.pdbx_strand_id
1 'polypeptide(L)'
;MTDNVKKVSEIGEIKIDQVCIGSCTNSSLYDMLKVAAILKGKRVAPSVSLTISPGSMQVLRMLSEDGALSDILGAGARLLECACGPCIGMGQSPNSGAVSLRTFNRNFEGRSGTADAGVYLVSPEVAAASALTGVLTDPRTLGEAPHITMPDHFEINDNLIDKPASPEEAKNLEIVYGPNIKPVPNGDALPESIEAEVVLKVGDNITTDHIMPAGAKILPYRSNVPFLSNFCFKQCDENF
;
A
#
# COMPACT_ATOMS: atom_id res chain seq x y z
N MET A 1 4.60 8.80 12.93
CA MET A 1 3.52 9.65 13.51
C MET A 1 3.11 10.64 12.45
N THR A 2 1.84 10.84 12.22
CA THR A 2 1.27 11.68 11.15
C THR A 2 1.76 13.13 11.19
N ASP A 3 2.11 13.64 12.36
CA ASP A 3 2.54 15.02 12.55
C ASP A 3 4.05 15.26 12.37
N ASN A 4 4.80 14.21 12.07
CA ASN A 4 6.25 14.31 11.86
C ASN A 4 6.61 14.51 10.38
N VAL A 5 5.98 15.50 9.75
CA VAL A 5 6.25 15.87 8.36
C VAL A 5 7.42 16.84 8.29
N LYS A 6 8.40 16.52 7.43
CA LYS A 6 9.59 17.36 7.20
C LYS A 6 9.96 17.37 5.72
N LYS A 7 10.60 18.43 5.28
CA LYS A 7 11.23 18.44 3.95
C LYS A 7 12.45 17.53 3.96
N VAL A 8 12.73 16.88 2.83
CA VAL A 8 13.92 16.02 2.69
C VAL A 8 15.19 16.77 3.05
N SER A 9 15.30 18.04 2.66
CA SER A 9 16.43 18.92 2.96
C SER A 9 16.63 19.24 4.46
N GLU A 10 15.62 19.00 5.29
CA GLU A 10 15.65 19.31 6.74
C GLU A 10 15.98 18.07 7.58
N ILE A 11 15.93 16.86 6.99
CA ILE A 11 16.11 15.60 7.72
C ILE A 11 17.59 15.26 7.93
N GLY A 12 18.46 15.71 7.05
CA GLY A 12 19.87 15.32 7.02
C GLY A 12 20.09 13.96 6.31
N GLU A 13 21.30 13.42 6.40
CA GLU A 13 21.65 12.17 5.75
C GLU A 13 21.09 10.97 6.54
N ILE A 14 20.23 10.17 5.92
CA ILE A 14 19.72 8.91 6.45
C ILE A 14 20.05 7.81 5.46
N LYS A 15 20.83 6.82 5.89
CA LYS A 15 21.03 5.57 5.13
C LYS A 15 19.75 4.77 5.10
N ILE A 16 19.46 4.17 3.95
CA ILE A 16 18.25 3.38 3.76
C ILE A 16 18.58 1.95 3.37
N ASP A 17 17.74 1.02 3.80
CA ASP A 17 17.89 -0.42 3.55
C ASP A 17 16.87 -0.93 2.56
N GLN A 18 15.69 -0.28 2.51
CA GLN A 18 14.57 -0.77 1.73
C GLN A 18 13.77 0.38 1.11
N VAL A 19 13.32 0.16 -0.11
CA VAL A 19 12.39 1.06 -0.81
C VAL A 19 11.24 0.23 -1.39
N CYS A 20 10.00 0.63 -1.10
CA CYS A 20 8.80 0.01 -1.64
C CYS A 20 7.96 1.06 -2.38
N ILE A 21 7.89 0.96 -3.70
CA ILE A 21 7.13 1.89 -4.55
C ILE A 21 5.88 1.22 -5.06
N GLY A 22 4.74 1.93 -4.98
CA GLY A 22 3.52 1.49 -5.61
C GLY A 22 2.33 1.34 -4.68
N SER A 23 1.65 0.20 -4.76
CA SER A 23 0.40 -0.11 -4.06
C SER A 23 -0.82 0.66 -4.65
N CYS A 24 -1.87 0.92 -3.87
CA CYS A 24 -3.12 1.50 -4.38
C CYS A 24 -3.08 3.01 -4.63
N THR A 25 -2.06 3.73 -4.14
CA THR A 25 -2.09 5.20 -4.12
C THR A 25 -1.10 5.82 -5.11
N ASN A 26 0.18 5.52 -4.98
CA ASN A 26 1.25 6.14 -5.77
C ASN A 26 1.84 5.14 -6.77
N SER A 27 1.00 4.61 -7.64
CA SER A 27 1.35 3.59 -8.63
C SER A 27 0.48 3.65 -9.89
N SER A 28 -0.01 4.84 -10.21
CA SER A 28 -0.61 5.10 -11.51
C SER A 28 0.42 4.87 -12.63
N LEU A 29 -0.06 4.75 -13.86
CA LEU A 29 0.86 4.65 -15.01
C LEU A 29 1.86 5.81 -15.03
N TYR A 30 1.37 7.03 -14.75
CA TYR A 30 2.21 8.23 -14.70
C TYR A 30 3.31 8.14 -13.62
N ASP A 31 2.97 7.70 -12.41
CA ASP A 31 3.93 7.54 -11.33
C ASP A 31 5.00 6.49 -11.68
N MET A 32 4.56 5.36 -12.25
CA MET A 32 5.47 4.28 -12.62
C MET A 32 6.38 4.65 -13.80
N LEU A 33 5.88 5.41 -14.78
CA LEU A 33 6.70 5.93 -15.88
C LEU A 33 7.77 6.91 -15.37
N LYS A 34 7.45 7.78 -14.39
CA LYS A 34 8.45 8.62 -13.72
C LYS A 34 9.54 7.80 -13.03
N VAL A 35 9.12 6.77 -12.26
CA VAL A 35 10.05 5.86 -11.59
C VAL A 35 10.96 5.19 -12.61
N ALA A 36 10.40 4.65 -13.69
CA ALA A 36 11.17 4.04 -14.77
C ALA A 36 12.18 5.02 -15.38
N ALA A 37 11.75 6.23 -15.69
CA ALA A 37 12.63 7.26 -16.27
C ALA A 37 13.80 7.67 -15.33
N ILE A 38 13.54 7.73 -14.01
CA ILE A 38 14.59 8.00 -13.02
C ILE A 38 15.58 6.83 -12.93
N LEU A 39 15.11 5.59 -13.02
CA LEU A 39 15.91 4.36 -12.90
C LEU A 39 16.61 3.97 -14.19
N LYS A 40 16.15 4.42 -15.34
CA LYS A 40 16.61 4.03 -16.68
C LYS A 40 18.13 4.10 -16.83
N GLY A 41 18.73 2.97 -17.20
CA GLY A 41 20.18 2.87 -17.41
C GLY A 41 21.03 2.99 -16.15
N LYS A 42 20.41 3.00 -14.96
CA LYS A 42 21.10 3.13 -13.67
C LYS A 42 20.94 1.83 -12.86
N ARG A 43 21.64 1.75 -11.74
CA ARG A 43 21.57 0.62 -10.82
C ARG A 43 21.22 1.09 -9.42
N VAL A 44 20.30 0.38 -8.79
CA VAL A 44 19.96 0.54 -7.36
C VAL A 44 21.21 0.29 -6.51
N ALA A 45 21.38 1.10 -5.46
CA ALA A 45 22.49 0.95 -4.52
C ALA A 45 22.54 -0.48 -3.95
N PRO A 46 23.72 -1.12 -3.87
CA PRO A 46 23.82 -2.53 -3.45
C PRO A 46 23.27 -2.82 -2.06
N SER A 47 23.22 -1.81 -1.20
CA SER A 47 22.67 -1.90 0.16
C SER A 47 21.15 -1.83 0.21
N VAL A 48 20.47 -1.50 -0.90
CA VAL A 48 19.04 -1.21 -0.92
C VAL A 48 18.26 -2.33 -1.59
N SER A 49 17.22 -2.82 -0.92
CA SER A 49 16.20 -3.67 -1.52
C SER A 49 15.08 -2.80 -2.11
N LEU A 50 14.98 -2.74 -3.45
CA LEU A 50 13.90 -2.02 -4.14
C LEU A 50 12.82 -2.99 -4.59
N THR A 51 11.56 -2.66 -4.28
CA THR A 51 10.39 -3.39 -4.78
C THR A 51 9.37 -2.46 -5.42
N ILE A 52 8.67 -2.97 -6.44
CA ILE A 52 7.66 -2.25 -7.19
C ILE A 52 6.35 -3.05 -7.15
N SER A 53 5.25 -2.38 -6.79
CA SER A 53 3.88 -2.93 -6.85
C SER A 53 3.03 -2.02 -7.74
N PRO A 54 2.82 -2.33 -9.02
CA PRO A 54 1.94 -1.53 -9.89
C PRO A 54 0.50 -1.49 -9.37
N GLY A 55 -0.22 -0.41 -9.64
CA GLY A 55 -1.57 -0.18 -9.11
C GLY A 55 -2.65 -1.12 -9.66
N SER A 56 -2.41 -1.70 -10.83
CA SER A 56 -3.31 -2.66 -11.47
C SER A 56 -2.58 -3.48 -12.53
N MET A 57 -3.22 -4.58 -12.95
CA MET A 57 -2.72 -5.37 -14.10
C MET A 57 -2.71 -4.57 -15.40
N GLN A 58 -3.61 -3.61 -15.56
CA GLN A 58 -3.58 -2.68 -16.70
C GLN A 58 -2.30 -1.85 -16.70
N VAL A 59 -1.95 -1.23 -15.57
CA VAL A 59 -0.70 -0.47 -15.43
C VAL A 59 0.51 -1.36 -15.69
N LEU A 60 0.55 -2.55 -15.12
CA LEU A 60 1.66 -3.49 -15.33
C LEU A 60 1.84 -3.85 -16.80
N ARG A 61 0.75 -4.14 -17.52
CA ARG A 61 0.80 -4.45 -18.94
C ARG A 61 1.29 -3.28 -19.77
N MET A 62 0.75 -2.08 -19.54
CA MET A 62 1.17 -0.88 -20.26
C MET A 62 2.65 -0.55 -20.03
N LEU A 63 3.16 -0.73 -18.79
CA LEU A 63 4.59 -0.62 -18.50
C LEU A 63 5.44 -1.66 -19.24
N SER A 64 4.90 -2.87 -19.43
CA SER A 64 5.57 -3.93 -20.18
C SER A 64 5.64 -3.61 -21.67
N GLU A 65 4.57 -3.10 -22.23
CA GLU A 65 4.46 -2.74 -23.65
C GLU A 65 5.31 -1.51 -24.02
N ASP A 66 5.37 -0.51 -23.14
CA ASP A 66 6.21 0.69 -23.28
C ASP A 66 7.71 0.40 -23.09
N GLY A 67 8.07 -0.74 -22.49
CA GLY A 67 9.44 -1.08 -22.11
C GLY A 67 9.89 -0.50 -20.77
N ALA A 68 9.09 0.33 -20.11
CA ALA A 68 9.39 0.91 -18.80
C ALA A 68 9.59 -0.15 -17.71
N LEU A 69 8.85 -1.27 -17.77
CA LEU A 69 9.06 -2.39 -16.87
C LEU A 69 10.47 -2.96 -17.00
N SER A 70 11.01 -3.06 -18.22
CA SER A 70 12.38 -3.52 -18.47
C SER A 70 13.42 -2.59 -17.84
N ASP A 71 13.22 -1.27 -17.92
CA ASP A 71 14.10 -0.28 -17.28
C ASP A 71 14.09 -0.42 -15.75
N ILE A 72 12.90 -0.62 -15.15
CA ILE A 72 12.73 -0.84 -13.71
C ILE A 72 13.45 -2.10 -13.24
N LEU A 73 13.22 -3.23 -13.92
CA LEU A 73 13.85 -4.51 -13.60
C LEU A 73 15.36 -4.48 -13.85
N GLY A 74 15.78 -3.83 -14.93
CA GLY A 74 17.19 -3.65 -15.28
C GLY A 74 17.96 -2.85 -14.23
N ALA A 75 17.31 -1.94 -13.51
CA ALA A 75 17.90 -1.22 -12.39
C ALA A 75 18.10 -2.09 -11.14
N GLY A 76 17.48 -3.27 -11.06
CA GLY A 76 17.56 -4.20 -9.93
C GLY A 76 16.33 -4.21 -9.02
N ALA A 77 15.21 -3.68 -9.46
CA ALA A 77 13.95 -3.76 -8.73
C ALA A 77 13.34 -5.17 -8.79
N ARG A 78 12.67 -5.57 -7.70
CA ARG A 78 11.81 -6.76 -7.65
C ARG A 78 10.36 -6.37 -7.90
N LEU A 79 9.73 -7.01 -8.88
CA LEU A 79 8.29 -6.86 -9.13
C LEU A 79 7.50 -7.66 -8.10
N LEU A 80 6.51 -7.04 -7.51
CA LEU A 80 5.54 -7.64 -6.60
C LEU A 80 4.15 -7.64 -7.25
N GLU A 81 3.22 -8.33 -6.60
CA GLU A 81 1.81 -8.38 -6.99
C GLU A 81 1.17 -6.99 -7.03
N CYS A 82 0.19 -6.82 -7.92
CA CYS A 82 -0.66 -5.63 -7.97
C CYS A 82 -1.66 -5.63 -6.80
N ALA A 83 -1.15 -5.58 -5.58
CA ALA A 83 -1.89 -5.75 -4.34
C ALA A 83 -1.34 -4.92 -3.18
N CYS A 84 -2.09 -4.89 -2.07
CA CYS A 84 -1.72 -4.17 -0.85
C CYS A 84 -0.70 -4.90 0.06
N GLY A 85 -0.10 -5.99 -0.37
CA GLY A 85 0.78 -6.83 0.45
C GLY A 85 1.88 -6.06 1.21
N PRO A 86 2.76 -5.34 0.54
CA PRO A 86 3.87 -4.63 1.18
C PRO A 86 3.43 -3.54 2.16
N CYS A 87 2.26 -2.92 1.95
CA CYS A 87 1.71 -1.88 2.83
C CYS A 87 1.54 -2.35 4.29
N ILE A 88 1.32 -3.65 4.46
CA ILE A 88 1.17 -4.30 5.77
C ILE A 88 2.31 -5.27 6.08
N GLY A 89 3.41 -5.18 5.36
CA GLY A 89 4.59 -6.03 5.54
C GLY A 89 4.53 -7.40 4.88
N MET A 90 3.44 -7.76 4.19
CA MET A 90 3.36 -9.05 3.49
C MET A 90 4.33 -9.09 2.31
N GLY A 91 5.22 -10.07 2.34
CA GLY A 91 6.25 -10.28 1.31
C GLY A 91 7.38 -9.25 1.30
N GLN A 92 7.31 -8.17 2.10
CA GLN A 92 8.31 -7.09 2.12
C GLN A 92 8.31 -6.34 3.46
N SER A 93 8.41 -7.03 4.59
CA SER A 93 8.70 -6.41 5.89
C SER A 93 10.13 -5.87 5.90
N PRO A 94 10.40 -4.71 6.51
CA PRO A 94 11.76 -4.27 6.77
C PRO A 94 12.42 -5.14 7.84
N ASN A 95 13.74 -5.23 7.82
CA ASN A 95 14.49 -5.85 8.92
C ASN A 95 14.34 -5.04 10.22
N SER A 96 14.63 -5.67 11.35
CA SER A 96 14.70 -4.99 12.65
C SER A 96 15.71 -3.84 12.61
N GLY A 97 15.30 -2.66 13.08
CA GLY A 97 16.11 -1.45 13.05
C GLY A 97 16.39 -0.84 11.67
N ALA A 98 15.88 -1.45 10.59
CA ALA A 98 16.11 -0.96 9.23
C ALA A 98 15.31 0.31 8.91
N VAL A 99 15.80 1.08 7.94
CA VAL A 99 15.10 2.25 7.39
C VAL A 99 14.45 1.87 6.06
N SER A 100 13.12 2.02 5.99
CA SER A 100 12.30 1.73 4.82
C SER A 100 11.58 2.98 4.30
N LEU A 101 11.81 3.33 3.03
CA LEU A 101 11.04 4.35 2.35
C LEU A 101 9.88 3.72 1.58
N ARG A 102 8.69 4.30 1.72
CA ARG A 102 7.46 3.75 1.11
C ARG A 102 6.62 4.85 0.48
N THR A 103 6.03 4.54 -0.66
CA THR A 103 5.10 5.47 -1.33
C THR A 103 3.64 5.19 -0.99
N PHE A 104 3.40 4.42 0.06
CA PHE A 104 2.06 4.06 0.55
C PHE A 104 1.41 5.24 1.28
N ASN A 105 0.19 5.09 1.73
CA ASN A 105 -0.57 6.18 2.33
C ASN A 105 -0.83 6.03 3.84
N ARG A 106 -0.26 5.00 4.48
CA ARG A 106 -0.41 4.75 5.92
C ARG A 106 0.91 4.43 6.57
N ASN A 107 1.16 5.07 7.71
CA ASN A 107 2.34 4.81 8.52
C ASN A 107 2.02 4.96 10.00
N PHE A 108 2.23 3.90 10.76
CA PHE A 108 2.25 3.87 12.22
C PHE A 108 3.21 2.76 12.67
N GLU A 109 3.60 2.76 13.92
CA GLU A 109 4.54 1.79 14.47
C GLU A 109 4.07 0.35 14.23
N GLY A 110 4.94 -0.47 13.65
CA GLY A 110 4.65 -1.87 13.33
C GLY A 110 3.74 -2.09 12.11
N ARG A 111 3.23 -1.03 11.44
CA ARG A 111 2.36 -1.18 10.26
C ARG A 111 2.95 -2.08 9.19
N SER A 112 4.23 -1.97 8.94
CA SER A 112 4.94 -2.72 7.90
C SER A 112 5.47 -4.07 8.35
N GLY A 113 5.02 -4.57 9.50
CA GLY A 113 5.35 -5.90 10.04
C GLY A 113 6.48 -5.91 11.06
N THR A 114 7.29 -4.86 11.17
CA THR A 114 8.44 -4.76 12.08
C THR A 114 8.31 -3.50 12.92
N ALA A 115 8.19 -3.65 14.24
CA ALA A 115 7.85 -2.56 15.15
C ALA A 115 8.97 -1.51 15.29
N ASP A 116 10.22 -1.92 15.30
CA ASP A 116 11.40 -1.08 15.51
C ASP A 116 12.02 -0.53 14.20
N ALA A 117 11.40 -0.79 13.06
CA ALA A 117 11.86 -0.25 11.78
C ALA A 117 11.46 1.22 11.61
N GLY A 118 12.40 2.03 11.12
CA GLY A 118 12.16 3.42 10.72
C GLY A 118 11.44 3.48 9.37
N VAL A 119 10.13 3.71 9.35
CA VAL A 119 9.34 3.80 8.11
C VAL A 119 9.02 5.24 7.78
N TYR A 120 9.36 5.66 6.56
CA TYR A 120 9.09 7.00 6.03
C TYR A 120 8.17 6.91 4.81
N LEU A 121 7.12 7.72 4.78
CA LEU A 121 6.29 7.90 3.59
C LEU A 121 6.88 9.03 2.73
N VAL A 122 7.12 8.72 1.46
CA VAL A 122 7.75 9.63 0.50
C VAL A 122 7.06 9.55 -0.85
N SER A 123 7.32 10.51 -1.74
CA SER A 123 6.84 10.44 -3.12
C SER A 123 7.59 9.37 -3.93
N PRO A 124 7.03 8.88 -5.06
CA PRO A 124 7.71 7.95 -5.96
C PRO A 124 9.08 8.46 -6.43
N GLU A 125 9.21 9.76 -6.69
CA GLU A 125 10.45 10.39 -7.13
C GLU A 125 11.53 10.37 -6.03
N VAL A 126 11.16 10.71 -4.80
CA VAL A 126 12.07 10.63 -3.63
C VAL A 126 12.49 9.18 -3.40
N ALA A 127 11.55 8.24 -3.49
CA ALA A 127 11.81 6.82 -3.33
C ALA A 127 12.80 6.29 -4.38
N ALA A 128 12.57 6.59 -5.66
CA ALA A 128 13.43 6.16 -6.76
C ALA A 128 14.84 6.79 -6.68
N ALA A 129 14.92 8.11 -6.40
CA ALA A 129 16.18 8.80 -6.20
C ALA A 129 16.99 8.19 -5.05
N SER A 130 16.35 7.95 -3.92
CA SER A 130 16.98 7.36 -2.74
C SER A 130 17.44 5.92 -2.98
N ALA A 131 16.67 5.14 -3.76
CA ALA A 131 17.08 3.79 -4.14
C ALA A 131 18.40 3.77 -4.92
N LEU A 132 18.66 4.79 -5.75
CA LEU A 132 19.90 4.90 -6.50
C LEU A 132 21.10 5.28 -5.63
N THR A 133 20.90 6.17 -4.66
CA THR A 133 21.99 6.73 -3.84
C THR A 133 22.28 5.93 -2.57
N GLY A 134 21.30 5.15 -2.07
CA GLY A 134 21.41 4.44 -0.80
C GLY A 134 21.14 5.30 0.44
N VAL A 135 20.77 6.55 0.25
CA VAL A 135 20.42 7.52 1.31
C VAL A 135 19.13 8.25 0.94
N LEU A 136 18.43 8.81 1.93
CA LEU A 136 17.27 9.66 1.67
C LEU A 136 17.69 10.87 0.82
N THR A 137 17.20 10.96 -0.40
CA THR A 137 17.70 11.90 -1.43
C THR A 137 16.58 12.78 -1.98
N ASP A 138 16.85 14.07 -2.07
CA ASP A 138 16.00 14.99 -2.82
C ASP A 138 16.18 14.73 -4.34
N PRO A 139 15.13 14.33 -5.08
CA PRO A 139 15.25 13.99 -6.50
C PRO A 139 15.75 15.16 -7.35
N ARG A 140 15.56 16.40 -6.92
CA ARG A 140 16.03 17.60 -7.63
C ARG A 140 17.55 17.69 -7.71
N THR A 141 18.27 16.96 -6.86
CA THR A 141 19.74 16.88 -6.89
C THR A 141 20.28 15.98 -8.00
N LEU A 142 19.42 15.15 -8.60
CA LEU A 142 19.81 14.22 -9.68
C LEU A 142 19.70 14.84 -11.09
N GLY A 143 19.25 16.07 -11.20
CA GLY A 143 19.09 16.78 -12.46
C GLY A 143 17.65 17.20 -12.73
N GLU A 144 17.33 17.43 -13.99
CA GLU A 144 15.98 17.83 -14.42
C GLU A 144 14.97 16.70 -14.26
N ALA A 145 13.74 17.08 -13.94
CA ALA A 145 12.64 16.11 -13.85
C ALA A 145 12.36 15.48 -15.22
N PRO A 146 12.19 14.14 -15.30
CA PRO A 146 11.89 13.52 -16.59
C PRO A 146 10.53 13.99 -17.10
N HIS A 147 10.48 14.31 -18.40
CA HIS A 147 9.22 14.57 -19.08
C HIS A 147 8.55 13.24 -19.38
N ILE A 148 7.28 13.09 -18.94
CA ILE A 148 6.48 11.88 -19.16
C ILE A 148 5.34 12.21 -20.12
N THR A 149 5.30 11.51 -21.23
CA THR A 149 4.19 11.55 -22.17
C THR A 149 3.23 10.41 -21.84
N MET A 150 1.98 10.77 -21.55
CA MET A 150 0.95 9.75 -21.33
C MET A 150 0.38 9.28 -22.68
N PRO A 151 0.01 8.00 -22.80
CA PRO A 151 -0.64 7.50 -24.01
C PRO A 151 -2.03 8.13 -24.19
N ASP A 152 -2.43 8.33 -25.44
CA ASP A 152 -3.77 8.84 -25.79
C ASP A 152 -4.89 7.85 -25.43
N HIS A 153 -4.56 6.56 -25.36
CA HIS A 153 -5.50 5.49 -25.07
C HIS A 153 -4.93 4.54 -24.02
N PHE A 154 -5.79 4.14 -23.10
CA PHE A 154 -5.47 3.09 -22.12
C PHE A 154 -5.96 1.75 -22.67
N GLU A 155 -5.09 0.75 -22.61
CA GLU A 155 -5.44 -0.60 -23.05
C GLU A 155 -6.46 -1.23 -22.10
N ILE A 156 -7.50 -1.82 -22.67
CA ILE A 156 -8.53 -2.56 -21.92
C ILE A 156 -8.35 -4.04 -22.23
N ASN A 157 -8.19 -4.85 -21.19
CA ASN A 157 -8.14 -6.30 -21.31
C ASN A 157 -8.84 -6.96 -20.13
N ASP A 158 -9.99 -7.52 -20.39
CA ASP A 158 -10.87 -8.13 -19.39
C ASP A 158 -10.63 -9.65 -19.21
N ASN A 159 -9.58 -10.21 -19.81
CA ASN A 159 -9.31 -11.64 -19.78
C ASN A 159 -9.07 -12.22 -18.37
N LEU A 160 -8.73 -11.36 -17.42
CA LEU A 160 -8.51 -11.75 -16.02
C LEU A 160 -9.70 -11.42 -15.12
N ILE A 161 -10.82 -10.96 -15.68
CA ILE A 161 -12.04 -10.67 -14.94
C ILE A 161 -12.98 -11.89 -15.05
N ASP A 162 -13.16 -12.56 -13.92
CA ASP A 162 -14.16 -13.60 -13.81
C ASP A 162 -15.55 -12.96 -13.86
N LYS A 163 -16.34 -13.35 -14.85
CA LYS A 163 -17.71 -12.86 -15.00
C LYS A 163 -18.61 -13.51 -13.96
N PRO A 164 -19.64 -12.80 -13.46
CA PRO A 164 -20.63 -13.42 -12.59
C PRO A 164 -21.32 -14.57 -13.31
N ALA A 165 -21.67 -15.61 -12.57
CA ALA A 165 -22.46 -16.71 -13.10
C ALA A 165 -23.79 -16.21 -13.67
N SER A 166 -24.31 -16.88 -14.66
CA SER A 166 -25.66 -16.58 -15.17
C SER A 166 -26.71 -16.77 -14.06
N PRO A 167 -27.88 -16.11 -14.13
CA PRO A 167 -28.93 -16.28 -13.12
C PRO A 167 -29.38 -17.75 -12.89
N GLU A 168 -29.26 -18.57 -13.92
CA GLU A 168 -29.61 -20.00 -13.81
C GLU A 168 -28.52 -20.79 -13.07
N GLU A 169 -27.26 -20.56 -13.41
CA GLU A 169 -26.11 -21.18 -12.74
C GLU A 169 -26.02 -20.74 -11.28
N ALA A 170 -26.26 -19.46 -11.01
CA ALA A 170 -26.19 -18.88 -9.66
C ALA A 170 -27.15 -19.57 -8.64
N LYS A 171 -28.28 -20.11 -9.12
CA LYS A 171 -29.22 -20.85 -8.25
C LYS A 171 -28.63 -22.12 -7.66
N ASN A 172 -27.63 -22.70 -8.31
CA ASN A 172 -27.03 -23.98 -7.92
C ASN A 172 -25.62 -23.82 -7.35
N LEU A 173 -25.13 -22.58 -7.21
CA LEU A 173 -23.81 -22.33 -6.65
C LEU A 173 -23.82 -22.52 -5.13
N GLU A 174 -22.93 -23.37 -4.66
CA GLU A 174 -22.63 -23.51 -3.25
C GLU A 174 -21.54 -22.50 -2.84
N ILE A 175 -21.80 -21.73 -1.79
CA ILE A 175 -20.81 -20.82 -1.23
C ILE A 175 -19.92 -21.59 -0.26
N VAL A 176 -18.66 -21.76 -0.60
CA VAL A 176 -17.67 -22.41 0.25
C VAL A 176 -16.96 -21.37 1.11
N TYR A 177 -17.12 -21.47 2.42
CA TYR A 177 -16.49 -20.60 3.40
C TYR A 177 -15.17 -21.20 3.90
N GLY A 178 -14.12 -20.37 3.95
CA GLY A 178 -12.89 -20.75 4.64
C GLY A 178 -13.09 -20.82 6.18
N PRO A 179 -12.12 -21.40 6.91
CA PRO A 179 -12.29 -21.68 8.35
C PRO A 179 -12.48 -20.44 9.22
N ASN A 180 -11.96 -19.28 8.80
CA ASN A 180 -12.06 -18.01 9.52
C ASN A 180 -13.21 -17.12 9.02
N ILE A 181 -13.93 -17.52 7.98
CA ILE A 181 -15.05 -16.77 7.44
C ILE A 181 -16.31 -17.16 8.20
N LYS A 182 -16.99 -16.17 8.75
CA LYS A 182 -18.27 -16.34 9.43
C LYS A 182 -19.34 -15.55 8.70
N PRO A 183 -20.60 -16.02 8.70
CA PRO A 183 -21.70 -15.25 8.16
C PRO A 183 -21.73 -13.85 8.77
N VAL A 184 -21.97 -12.84 7.93
CA VAL A 184 -22.17 -11.48 8.40
C VAL A 184 -23.49 -11.43 9.17
N PRO A 185 -23.52 -10.86 10.40
CA PRO A 185 -24.77 -10.65 11.12
C PRO A 185 -25.72 -9.79 10.28
N ASN A 186 -26.94 -10.27 10.08
CA ASN A 186 -27.99 -9.49 9.46
C ASN A 186 -28.67 -8.64 10.54
N GLY A 187 -28.72 -7.33 10.31
CA GLY A 187 -29.51 -6.41 11.12
C GLY A 187 -30.94 -6.32 10.62
N ASP A 188 -31.82 -5.81 11.47
CA ASP A 188 -33.18 -5.45 11.10
C ASP A 188 -33.17 -4.22 10.16
N ALA A 189 -34.34 -3.94 9.54
CA ALA A 189 -34.49 -2.71 8.77
C ALA A 189 -34.25 -1.48 9.66
N LEU A 190 -33.61 -0.44 9.08
CA LEU A 190 -33.36 0.79 9.82
C LEU A 190 -34.69 1.40 10.29
N PRO A 191 -34.90 1.62 11.61
CA PRO A 191 -36.14 2.24 12.12
C PRO A 191 -36.19 3.75 11.76
N GLU A 192 -37.40 4.34 11.84
CA GLU A 192 -37.58 5.78 11.60
C GLU A 192 -36.89 6.67 12.65
N SER A 193 -36.71 6.17 13.87
CA SER A 193 -35.99 6.84 14.94
C SER A 193 -35.13 5.86 15.72
N ILE A 194 -33.98 6.33 16.21
CA ILE A 194 -33.07 5.55 17.05
C ILE A 194 -32.86 6.31 18.35
N GLU A 195 -33.13 5.67 19.47
CA GLU A 195 -32.70 6.12 20.79
C GLU A 195 -31.49 5.30 21.22
N ALA A 196 -30.39 5.99 21.56
CA ALA A 196 -29.14 5.33 21.91
C ALA A 196 -28.38 6.13 22.99
N GLU A 197 -27.65 5.42 23.83
CA GLU A 197 -26.70 6.02 24.77
C GLU A 197 -25.35 6.25 24.06
N VAL A 198 -24.69 7.39 24.36
CA VAL A 198 -23.35 7.67 23.89
C VAL A 198 -22.37 6.92 24.79
N VAL A 199 -21.82 5.82 24.29
CA VAL A 199 -20.90 4.95 25.03
C VAL A 199 -19.42 5.35 24.85
N LEU A 200 -19.11 6.09 23.78
CA LEU A 200 -17.76 6.61 23.52
C LEU A 200 -17.83 7.96 22.83
N LYS A 201 -17.04 8.92 23.29
CA LYS A 201 -16.79 10.21 22.64
C LYS A 201 -15.31 10.33 22.36
N VAL A 202 -14.94 10.35 21.09
CA VAL A 202 -13.56 10.49 20.61
C VAL A 202 -13.22 11.96 20.33
N GLY A 203 -11.92 12.27 20.26
CA GLY A 203 -11.41 13.59 19.86
C GLY A 203 -11.28 13.73 18.35
N ASP A 204 -10.46 14.68 17.91
CA ASP A 204 -10.15 14.93 16.51
C ASP A 204 -9.16 13.90 15.95
N ASN A 205 -9.00 13.89 14.60
CA ASN A 205 -8.03 13.06 13.88
C ASN A 205 -8.24 11.53 14.03
N ILE A 206 -9.47 11.09 14.24
CA ILE A 206 -9.80 9.66 14.27
C ILE A 206 -9.69 9.09 12.86
N THR A 207 -8.85 8.06 12.72
CA THR A 207 -8.63 7.32 11.47
C THR A 207 -9.37 5.99 11.49
N THR A 208 -9.45 5.34 10.33
CA THR A 208 -9.99 3.99 10.24
C THR A 208 -9.26 2.97 11.11
N ASP A 209 -7.98 3.20 11.39
CA ASP A 209 -7.20 2.30 12.25
C ASP A 209 -7.55 2.47 13.76
N HIS A 210 -8.08 3.62 14.17
CA HIS A 210 -8.67 3.80 15.51
C HIS A 210 -9.99 3.04 15.63
N ILE A 211 -10.83 3.09 14.57
CA ILE A 211 -12.11 2.38 14.54
C ILE A 211 -11.87 0.86 14.50
N MET A 212 -11.03 0.41 13.58
CA MET A 212 -10.70 -1.00 13.39
C MET A 212 -9.25 -1.15 12.97
N PRO A 213 -8.37 -1.59 13.85
CA PRO A 213 -6.95 -1.74 13.53
C PRO A 213 -6.74 -2.80 12.44
N ALA A 214 -5.81 -2.52 11.52
CA ALA A 214 -5.48 -3.39 10.39
C ALA A 214 -4.03 -3.91 10.47
N GLY A 215 -3.61 -4.34 11.65
CA GLY A 215 -2.30 -4.95 11.88
C GLY A 215 -2.27 -6.44 11.55
N ALA A 216 -1.08 -7.02 11.44
CA ALA A 216 -0.84 -8.41 11.07
C ALA A 216 -1.58 -9.43 11.96
N LYS A 217 -1.83 -9.11 13.22
CA LYS A 217 -2.57 -9.98 14.16
C LYS A 217 -4.07 -10.08 13.83
N ILE A 218 -4.64 -9.05 13.21
CA ILE A 218 -6.09 -8.92 13.00
C ILE A 218 -6.48 -9.26 11.56
N LEU A 219 -5.63 -8.92 10.59
CA LEU A 219 -5.89 -9.12 9.17
C LEU A 219 -6.33 -10.55 8.77
N PRO A 220 -5.83 -11.65 9.35
CA PRO A 220 -6.31 -12.99 9.04
C PRO A 220 -7.79 -13.21 9.34
N TYR A 221 -8.38 -12.38 10.21
CA TYR A 221 -9.77 -12.49 10.67
C TYR A 221 -10.71 -11.46 10.04
N ARG A 222 -10.25 -10.71 9.03
CA ARG A 222 -11.02 -9.60 8.43
C ARG A 222 -12.41 -9.98 7.90
N SER A 223 -12.65 -11.25 7.63
CA SER A 223 -13.97 -11.79 7.24
C SER A 223 -14.75 -12.40 8.40
N ASN A 224 -14.29 -12.21 9.64
CA ASN A 224 -14.95 -12.69 10.85
C ASN A 224 -15.39 -11.47 11.68
N VAL A 225 -16.51 -10.85 11.30
CA VAL A 225 -17.04 -9.65 11.93
C VAL A 225 -17.25 -9.81 13.44
N PRO A 226 -17.83 -10.93 13.95
CA PRO A 226 -17.94 -11.13 15.39
C PRO A 226 -16.61 -11.14 16.15
N PHE A 227 -15.55 -11.63 15.55
CA PHE A 227 -14.21 -11.59 16.15
C PHE A 227 -13.62 -10.16 16.06
N LEU A 228 -13.78 -9.49 14.92
CA LEU A 228 -13.25 -8.14 14.71
C LEU A 228 -13.89 -7.12 15.64
N SER A 229 -15.17 -7.26 15.97
CA SER A 229 -15.89 -6.32 16.84
C SER A 229 -15.21 -6.15 18.20
N ASN A 230 -14.49 -7.16 18.68
CA ASN A 230 -13.73 -7.07 19.93
C ASN A 230 -12.56 -6.08 19.90
N PHE A 231 -12.20 -5.57 18.72
CA PHE A 231 -11.08 -4.63 18.55
C PHE A 231 -11.54 -3.21 18.19
N CYS A 232 -12.86 -3.01 18.03
CA CYS A 232 -13.43 -1.73 17.67
C CYS A 232 -13.10 -0.69 18.75
N PHE A 233 -12.54 0.45 18.32
CA PHE A 233 -12.14 1.59 19.17
C PHE A 233 -11.23 1.29 20.36
N LYS A 234 -10.70 0.09 20.51
CA LYS A 234 -9.79 -0.25 21.64
C LYS A 234 -8.53 0.60 21.72
N GLN A 235 -8.13 1.26 20.63
CA GLN A 235 -7.04 2.24 20.68
C GLN A 235 -7.46 3.57 21.30
N CYS A 236 -8.75 3.85 21.36
CA CYS A 236 -9.30 5.06 21.96
C CYS A 236 -9.73 4.83 23.42
N ASP A 237 -10.29 3.65 23.71
CA ASP A 237 -10.70 3.21 25.04
C ASP A 237 -10.58 1.68 25.14
N GLU A 238 -9.73 1.20 26.05
CA GLU A 238 -9.51 -0.24 26.25
C GLU A 238 -10.75 -0.99 26.78
N ASN A 239 -11.68 -0.26 27.39
CA ASN A 239 -12.91 -0.81 27.96
C ASN A 239 -14.11 -0.77 27.00
N PHE A 240 -13.95 -0.20 25.81
CA PHE A 240 -15.02 -0.12 24.80
C PHE A 240 -15.42 -1.47 24.24
#